data_1de13a9feadbf2de41d914f1c32c6a13
#
_entry.id   1de13a9feadbf2de41d914f1c32c6a13
#
_cell.length_a   1.000
_cell.length_b   1.000
_cell.length_c   1.000
_cell.angle_alpha   90.00
_cell.angle_beta   90.00
_cell.angle_gamma   90.00
#
_symmetry.space_group_name_H-M   'P 1'
#
loop_
_entity.id
_entity.type
_entity.pdbx_description
1 polymer ?
#
loop_
_entity_poly.entity_id
_entity_poly.type
_entity_poly.pdbx_seq_one_letter_code
_entity_poly.pdbx_strand_id
1 'polypeptide(L)'
;KDEDKSLFQDILANTMGRKIRAKINSSNAWVEKMNALMNAMNTSSGLKLSLRWKSKTAEKEEQLDTNELVGLLKRDAHLLNPEDFEKLSKHFRSKVEQARRNANDSAGVSFYQVMKDTLDYRKWFEFQLFSQKNNERRKELTNSVFGTFSGGEKAMSMYVPLFSAVVAKYQGGRSDAPRLISLDEAFAGVDRSEERRVGK
;
A
#
# COMPACT_ATOMS: atom_id res chain seq x y z
N LYS A 1 -2.54 9.89 -33.80
CA LYS A 1 -3.68 9.62 -32.85
C LYS A 1 -4.00 8.14 -32.73
N ASP A 2 -3.95 7.38 -33.85
CA ASP A 2 -4.24 5.93 -33.82
C ASP A 2 -3.03 5.11 -33.37
N GLU A 3 -1.81 5.54 -33.69
CA GLU A 3 -0.56 4.91 -33.21
C GLU A 3 -0.41 5.04 -31.68
N ASP A 4 -0.76 6.18 -31.11
CA ASP A 4 -0.75 6.36 -29.64
C ASP A 4 -1.78 5.44 -28.96
N LYS A 5 -2.94 5.23 -29.59
CA LYS A 5 -4.00 4.36 -29.09
C LYS A 5 -3.58 2.89 -29.12
N SER A 6 -2.95 2.45 -30.22
CA SER A 6 -2.41 1.09 -30.38
C SER A 6 -1.27 0.82 -29.40
N LEU A 7 -0.36 1.78 -29.21
CA LEU A 7 0.76 1.66 -28.29
C LEU A 7 0.27 1.56 -26.82
N PHE A 8 -0.73 2.37 -26.45
CA PHE A 8 -1.35 2.28 -25.12
C PHE A 8 -2.08 0.96 -24.91
N GLN A 9 -2.76 0.45 -25.94
CA GLN A 9 -3.45 -0.84 -25.90
C GLN A 9 -2.47 -1.99 -25.68
N ASP A 10 -1.36 -2.03 -26.39
CA ASP A 10 -0.36 -3.11 -26.27
C ASP A 10 0.42 -3.06 -24.94
N ILE A 11 0.82 -1.88 -24.53
CA ILE A 11 1.59 -1.71 -23.28
C ILE A 11 0.72 -2.00 -22.06
N LEU A 12 -0.49 -1.45 -21.99
CA LEU A 12 -1.35 -1.57 -20.82
C LEU A 12 -2.03 -2.94 -20.73
N ALA A 13 -2.47 -3.50 -21.86
CA ALA A 13 -3.23 -4.74 -21.86
C ALA A 13 -2.35 -5.98 -21.71
N ASN A 14 -1.22 -6.06 -22.40
CA ASN A 14 -0.48 -7.31 -22.54
C ASN A 14 0.70 -7.47 -21.58
N THR A 15 1.54 -6.46 -21.40
CA THR A 15 2.79 -6.63 -20.63
C THR A 15 2.70 -5.99 -19.25
N MET A 16 2.23 -4.75 -19.18
CA MET A 16 2.17 -4.00 -17.92
C MET A 16 1.02 -4.46 -17.04
N GLY A 17 -0.16 -4.71 -17.61
CA GLY A 17 -1.33 -5.15 -16.84
C GLY A 17 -1.05 -6.43 -16.05
N ARG A 18 -0.39 -7.44 -16.65
CA ARG A 18 0.01 -8.67 -15.95
C ARG A 18 1.00 -8.43 -14.81
N LYS A 19 2.01 -7.59 -15.04
CA LYS A 19 3.01 -7.26 -14.01
C LYS A 19 2.39 -6.49 -12.85
N ILE A 20 1.53 -5.50 -13.13
CA ILE A 20 0.84 -4.72 -12.12
C ILE A 20 -0.09 -5.61 -11.31
N ARG A 21 -0.88 -6.49 -11.94
CA ARG A 21 -1.73 -7.48 -11.26
C ARG A 21 -0.95 -8.36 -10.31
N ALA A 22 0.16 -8.94 -10.79
CA ALA A 22 1.02 -9.81 -9.95
C ALA A 22 1.55 -9.06 -8.73
N LYS A 23 1.95 -7.80 -8.90
CA LYS A 23 2.42 -6.94 -7.80
C LYS A 23 1.31 -6.57 -6.81
N ILE A 24 0.11 -6.24 -7.29
CA ILE A 24 -1.06 -5.96 -6.43
C ILE A 24 -1.44 -7.21 -5.63
N ASN A 25 -1.50 -8.38 -6.27
CA ASN A 25 -1.82 -9.63 -5.58
C ASN A 25 -0.75 -9.97 -4.52
N SER A 26 0.53 -9.81 -4.85
CA SER A 26 1.63 -9.99 -3.89
C SER A 26 1.54 -9.02 -2.71
N SER A 27 1.16 -7.76 -2.95
CA SER A 27 0.98 -6.77 -1.89
C SER A 27 -0.20 -7.10 -0.99
N ASN A 28 -1.33 -7.57 -1.54
CA ASN A 28 -2.47 -8.03 -0.75
C ASN A 28 -2.09 -9.22 0.14
N ALA A 29 -1.43 -10.24 -0.41
CA ALA A 29 -0.95 -11.38 0.35
C ALA A 29 0.02 -10.96 1.46
N TRP A 30 0.86 -9.97 1.20
CA TRP A 30 1.75 -9.42 2.23
C TRP A 30 0.98 -8.72 3.35
N VAL A 31 -0.05 -7.93 3.04
CA VAL A 31 -0.91 -7.28 4.04
C VAL A 31 -1.67 -8.31 4.90
N GLU A 32 -2.20 -9.37 4.28
CA GLU A 32 -2.83 -10.48 5.01
C GLU A 32 -1.86 -11.15 5.97
N LYS A 33 -0.63 -11.41 5.53
CA LYS A 33 0.43 -11.98 6.35
C LYS A 33 0.81 -11.06 7.51
N MET A 34 0.95 -9.76 7.27
CA MET A 34 1.18 -8.79 8.33
C MET A 34 0.06 -8.80 9.37
N ASN A 35 -1.20 -8.83 8.92
CA ASN A 35 -2.34 -8.88 9.83
C ASN A 35 -2.35 -10.16 10.67
N ALA A 36 -2.01 -11.31 10.09
CA ALA A 36 -1.89 -12.55 10.83
C ALA A 36 -0.80 -12.46 11.91
N LEU A 37 0.36 -11.88 11.60
CA LEU A 37 1.45 -11.67 12.55
C LEU A 37 1.05 -10.68 13.67
N MET A 38 0.44 -9.54 13.32
CA MET A 38 -0.02 -8.56 14.30
C MET A 38 -1.10 -9.14 15.23
N ASN A 39 -2.01 -9.96 14.70
CA ASN A 39 -3.03 -10.63 15.51
C ASN A 39 -2.45 -11.71 16.46
N ALA A 40 -1.32 -12.31 16.11
CA ALA A 40 -0.63 -13.26 16.97
C ALA A 40 0.13 -12.60 18.12
N MET A 41 0.41 -11.31 18.03
CA MET A 41 1.08 -10.55 19.09
C MET A 41 0.06 -10.11 20.13
N ASN A 42 0.21 -10.64 21.35
CA ASN A 42 -0.60 -10.24 22.49
C ASN A 42 0.07 -9.06 23.21
N THR A 43 -0.64 -7.96 23.34
CA THR A 43 -0.21 -6.82 24.16
C THR A 43 -0.81 -6.90 25.55
N SER A 44 -0.10 -6.41 26.59
CA SER A 44 -0.60 -6.39 27.97
C SER A 44 -1.84 -5.53 28.14
N SER A 45 -1.97 -4.47 27.31
CA SER A 45 -3.14 -3.57 27.29
C SER A 45 -4.35 -4.11 26.54
N GLY A 46 -4.25 -5.30 25.90
CA GLY A 46 -5.29 -5.83 25.03
C GLY A 46 -5.45 -5.04 23.72
N LEU A 47 -4.46 -4.21 23.37
CA LEU A 47 -4.45 -3.47 22.11
C LEU A 47 -4.19 -4.44 20.94
N LYS A 48 -5.10 -4.43 19.98
CA LYS A 48 -4.96 -5.15 18.71
C LYS A 48 -4.77 -4.14 17.58
N LEU A 49 -3.87 -4.44 16.67
CA LEU A 49 -3.58 -3.62 15.49
C LEU A 49 -3.90 -4.40 14.21
N SER A 50 -4.36 -3.69 13.21
CA SER A 50 -4.58 -4.27 11.89
C SER A 50 -4.34 -3.24 10.79
N LEU A 51 -3.76 -3.68 9.68
CA LEU A 51 -3.44 -2.88 8.51
C LEU A 51 -4.49 -3.11 7.43
N ARG A 52 -4.90 -2.04 6.78
CA ARG A 52 -5.72 -2.08 5.58
C ARG A 52 -4.99 -1.37 4.44
N TRP A 53 -4.92 -2.02 3.32
CA TRP A 53 -4.45 -1.41 2.07
C TRP A 53 -5.66 -1.00 1.26
N LYS A 54 -6.03 0.28 1.38
CA LYS A 54 -7.26 0.84 0.83
C LYS A 54 -7.00 1.44 -0.54
N SER A 55 -7.83 1.09 -1.50
CA SER A 55 -7.86 1.71 -2.81
C SER A 55 -8.31 3.17 -2.70
N LYS A 56 -7.63 4.07 -3.42
CA LYS A 56 -8.02 5.47 -3.54
C LYS A 56 -9.20 5.62 -4.50
N THR A 57 -10.03 6.62 -4.24
CA THR A 57 -11.08 7.06 -5.15
C THR A 57 -10.51 7.92 -6.28
N ALA A 58 -11.28 8.09 -7.35
CA ALA A 58 -10.94 8.99 -8.43
C ALA A 58 -10.86 10.45 -7.93
N GLU A 59 -9.90 11.19 -8.44
CA GLU A 59 -9.72 12.63 -8.13
C GLU A 59 -10.44 13.52 -9.14
N LYS A 60 -10.77 12.97 -10.32
CA LYS A 60 -11.44 13.67 -11.42
C LYS A 60 -12.43 12.73 -12.08
N GLU A 61 -13.44 13.32 -12.73
CA GLU A 61 -14.52 12.61 -13.41
C GLU A 61 -14.04 11.66 -14.53
N GLU A 62 -12.96 12.03 -15.23
CA GLU A 62 -12.39 11.20 -16.29
C GLU A 62 -11.51 10.06 -15.77
N GLN A 63 -11.30 9.98 -14.45
CA GLN A 63 -10.49 8.95 -13.83
C GLN A 63 -11.36 7.84 -13.27
N LEU A 64 -10.85 6.62 -13.34
CA LEU A 64 -11.47 5.46 -12.70
C LEU A 64 -11.09 5.42 -11.23
N ASP A 65 -12.02 4.96 -10.40
CA ASP A 65 -11.65 4.51 -9.06
C ASP A 65 -10.67 3.35 -9.15
N THR A 66 -9.76 3.25 -8.18
CA THR A 66 -8.72 2.20 -8.20
C THR A 66 -9.31 0.80 -8.27
N ASN A 67 -10.46 0.54 -7.64
CA ASN A 67 -11.12 -0.78 -7.71
C ASN A 67 -11.58 -1.11 -9.13
N GLU A 68 -12.16 -0.14 -9.84
CA GLU A 68 -12.58 -0.30 -11.23
C GLU A 68 -11.37 -0.47 -12.14
N LEU A 69 -10.35 0.38 -11.99
CA LEU A 69 -9.09 0.30 -12.72
C LEU A 69 -8.43 -1.08 -12.58
N VAL A 70 -8.30 -1.56 -11.34
CA VAL A 70 -7.73 -2.89 -11.05
C VAL A 70 -8.61 -4.00 -11.61
N GLY A 71 -9.93 -3.83 -11.55
CA GLY A 71 -10.91 -4.76 -12.15
C GLY A 71 -10.71 -4.90 -13.65
N LEU A 72 -10.58 -3.79 -14.37
CA LEU A 72 -10.30 -3.78 -15.81
C LEU A 72 -8.91 -4.37 -16.13
N LEU A 73 -7.89 -4.00 -15.38
CA LEU A 73 -6.54 -4.55 -15.56
C LEU A 73 -6.46 -6.05 -15.23
N LYS A 74 -7.38 -6.60 -14.44
CA LYS A 74 -7.44 -8.05 -14.12
C LYS A 74 -8.05 -8.87 -15.25
N ARG A 75 -8.83 -8.29 -16.16
CA ARG A 75 -9.39 -8.99 -17.30
C ARG A 75 -8.28 -9.31 -18.31
N ASP A 76 -8.43 -10.41 -19.03
CA ASP A 76 -7.56 -10.67 -20.16
C ASP A 76 -7.78 -9.59 -21.24
N ALA A 77 -6.71 -9.13 -21.86
CA ALA A 77 -6.78 -8.09 -22.89
C ALA A 77 -7.74 -8.42 -24.03
N HIS A 78 -7.84 -9.71 -24.38
CA HIS A 78 -8.75 -10.21 -25.42
C HIS A 78 -10.23 -10.17 -25.00
N LEU A 79 -10.52 -10.03 -23.71
CA LEU A 79 -11.86 -9.95 -23.14
C LEU A 79 -12.31 -8.51 -22.86
N LEU A 80 -11.43 -7.52 -23.06
CA LEU A 80 -11.77 -6.11 -22.93
C LEU A 80 -12.52 -5.65 -24.18
N ASN A 81 -13.67 -5.03 -23.98
CA ASN A 81 -14.43 -4.42 -25.06
C ASN A 81 -13.87 -3.01 -25.40
N PRO A 82 -14.27 -2.40 -26.54
CA PRO A 82 -13.80 -1.07 -26.92
C PRO A 82 -14.08 0.01 -25.89
N GLU A 83 -15.16 -0.08 -25.13
CA GLU A 83 -15.54 0.85 -24.06
C GLU A 83 -14.59 0.75 -22.85
N ASP A 84 -14.21 -0.48 -22.47
CA ASP A 84 -13.23 -0.72 -21.40
C ASP A 84 -11.87 -0.10 -21.77
N PHE A 85 -11.44 -0.24 -23.02
CA PHE A 85 -10.22 0.41 -23.52
C PHE A 85 -10.31 1.92 -23.51
N GLU A 86 -11.46 2.47 -23.88
CA GLU A 86 -11.66 3.92 -23.84
C GLU A 86 -11.59 4.46 -22.41
N LYS A 87 -12.20 3.78 -21.45
CA LYS A 87 -12.13 4.12 -20.00
C LYS A 87 -10.69 4.10 -19.50
N LEU A 88 -9.92 3.05 -19.79
CA LEU A 88 -8.51 2.96 -19.44
C LEU A 88 -7.69 4.09 -20.08
N SER A 89 -7.90 4.37 -21.36
CA SER A 89 -7.19 5.43 -22.09
C SER A 89 -7.49 6.80 -21.52
N LYS A 90 -8.75 7.11 -21.21
CA LYS A 90 -9.16 8.37 -20.58
C LYS A 90 -8.51 8.52 -19.20
N HIS A 91 -8.56 7.47 -18.39
CA HIS A 91 -7.96 7.47 -17.05
C HIS A 91 -6.46 7.80 -17.10
N PHE A 92 -5.68 7.06 -17.88
CA PHE A 92 -4.24 7.27 -17.95
C PHE A 92 -3.87 8.60 -18.60
N ARG A 93 -4.61 9.04 -19.61
CA ARG A 93 -4.41 10.37 -20.21
C ARG A 93 -4.63 11.48 -19.18
N SER A 94 -5.73 11.43 -18.43
CA SER A 94 -6.02 12.40 -17.36
C SER A 94 -4.92 12.41 -16.29
N LYS A 95 -4.42 11.25 -15.87
CA LYS A 95 -3.31 11.15 -14.91
C LYS A 95 -2.00 11.72 -15.46
N VAL A 96 -1.68 11.45 -16.71
CA VAL A 96 -0.49 12.00 -17.38
C VAL A 96 -0.58 13.54 -17.51
N GLU A 97 -1.74 14.06 -17.90
CA GLU A 97 -1.97 15.51 -17.99
C GLU A 97 -1.87 16.17 -16.61
N GLN A 98 -2.45 15.57 -15.59
CA GLN A 98 -2.33 16.06 -14.21
C GLN A 98 -0.88 16.08 -13.75
N ALA A 99 -0.13 15.01 -13.99
CA ALA A 99 1.27 14.92 -13.63
C ALA A 99 2.14 15.95 -14.41
N ARG A 100 1.81 16.19 -15.69
CA ARG A 100 2.48 17.24 -16.49
C ARG A 100 2.21 18.64 -15.96
N ARG A 101 0.98 18.95 -15.57
CA ARG A 101 0.65 20.27 -14.98
C ARG A 101 1.43 20.49 -13.68
N ASN A 102 1.47 19.49 -12.81
CA ASN A 102 2.23 19.52 -11.57
C ASN A 102 3.75 19.63 -11.81
N ALA A 103 4.23 19.11 -12.94
CA ALA A 103 5.65 19.15 -13.33
C ALA A 103 6.06 20.46 -14.02
N ASN A 104 5.14 21.14 -14.71
CA ASN A 104 5.42 22.45 -15.32
C ASN A 104 5.70 23.53 -14.27
N ASP A 105 5.26 23.33 -13.02
CA ASP A 105 5.66 24.15 -11.89
C ASP A 105 7.08 23.83 -11.37
N SER A 106 7.71 22.75 -11.89
CA SER A 106 9.05 22.29 -11.51
C SER A 106 9.87 22.04 -12.77
N ALA A 107 10.75 22.95 -13.13
CA ALA A 107 11.60 22.85 -14.32
C ALA A 107 12.40 21.52 -14.33
N GLY A 108 12.19 20.68 -15.33
CA GLY A 108 13.07 19.53 -15.64
C GLY A 108 12.48 18.11 -15.50
N VAL A 109 11.18 17.93 -15.28
CA VAL A 109 10.60 16.57 -15.19
C VAL A 109 10.40 15.97 -16.57
N SER A 110 11.05 14.84 -16.85
CA SER A 110 10.94 14.14 -18.12
C SER A 110 9.60 13.40 -18.27
N PHE A 111 9.13 13.20 -19.51
CA PHE A 111 7.95 12.38 -19.79
C PHE A 111 8.05 10.97 -19.20
N TYR A 112 9.25 10.39 -19.22
CA TYR A 112 9.53 9.08 -18.61
C TYR A 112 9.22 9.06 -17.11
N GLN A 113 9.62 10.12 -16.39
CA GLN A 113 9.34 10.23 -14.96
C GLN A 113 7.83 10.35 -14.69
N VAL A 114 7.11 11.14 -15.50
CA VAL A 114 5.65 11.27 -15.42
C VAL A 114 4.96 9.91 -15.62
N MET A 115 5.37 9.15 -16.64
CA MET A 115 4.82 7.81 -16.90
C MET A 115 5.13 6.83 -15.78
N LYS A 116 6.35 6.82 -15.28
CA LYS A 116 6.77 5.99 -14.15
C LYS A 116 5.93 6.26 -12.91
N ASP A 117 5.67 7.52 -12.62
CA ASP A 117 4.87 7.95 -11.47
C ASP A 117 3.38 7.61 -11.64
N THR A 118 2.84 7.75 -12.84
CA THR A 118 1.45 7.42 -13.16
C THR A 118 1.18 5.92 -13.06
N LEU A 119 2.12 5.09 -13.52
CA LEU A 119 2.01 3.63 -13.50
C LEU A 119 2.50 2.99 -12.19
N ASP A 120 2.92 3.79 -11.23
CA ASP A 120 3.26 3.29 -9.89
C ASP A 120 2.00 2.92 -9.11
N TYR A 121 1.61 1.64 -9.17
CA TYR A 121 0.43 1.10 -8.49
C TYR A 121 0.43 1.35 -6.97
N ARG A 122 1.60 1.56 -6.36
CA ARG A 122 1.71 1.87 -4.92
C ARG A 122 1.03 3.19 -4.58
N LYS A 123 0.99 4.13 -5.53
CA LYS A 123 0.31 5.43 -5.40
C LYS A 123 -1.21 5.35 -5.54
N TRP A 124 -1.74 4.23 -6.04
CA TRP A 124 -3.18 4.01 -6.20
C TRP A 124 -3.87 3.56 -4.91
N PHE A 125 -3.09 3.22 -3.91
CA PHE A 125 -3.56 2.76 -2.63
C PHE A 125 -2.98 3.61 -1.50
N GLU A 126 -3.59 3.51 -0.34
CA GLU A 126 -3.10 4.06 0.92
C GLU A 126 -3.13 3.01 2.02
N PHE A 127 -2.17 3.07 2.94
CA PHE A 127 -2.18 2.24 4.12
C PHE A 127 -2.94 2.95 5.23
N GLN A 128 -3.87 2.22 5.85
CA GLN A 128 -4.58 2.64 7.04
C GLN A 128 -4.29 1.65 8.16
N LEU A 129 -3.81 2.14 9.29
CA LEU A 129 -3.63 1.34 10.48
C LEU A 129 -4.86 1.52 11.38
N PHE A 130 -5.38 0.43 11.89
CA PHE A 130 -6.52 0.40 12.80
C PHE A 130 -6.08 -0.14 14.15
N SER A 131 -6.69 0.39 15.20
CA SER A 131 -6.55 -0.06 16.57
C SER A 131 -7.89 -0.51 17.14
N GLN A 132 -7.85 -1.50 18.02
CA GLN A 132 -8.98 -1.99 18.79
C GLN A 132 -8.51 -2.37 20.18
N LYS A 133 -9.14 -1.86 21.22
CA LYS A 133 -8.91 -2.24 22.61
C LYS A 133 -10.05 -3.11 23.10
N ASN A 134 -9.74 -4.32 23.59
CA ASN A 134 -10.71 -5.25 24.17
C ASN A 134 -12.05 -5.29 23.40
N ASN A 135 -13.15 -4.82 24.03
CA ASN A 135 -14.51 -4.80 23.45
C ASN A 135 -14.87 -3.48 22.76
N GLU A 136 -13.93 -2.56 22.56
CA GLU A 136 -14.19 -1.32 21.84
C GLU A 136 -14.32 -1.57 20.34
N ARG A 137 -15.00 -0.63 19.66
CA ARG A 137 -15.05 -0.64 18.20
C ARG A 137 -13.67 -0.38 17.62
N ARG A 138 -13.34 -1.08 16.55
CA ARG A 138 -12.14 -0.84 15.74
C ARG A 138 -12.17 0.59 15.20
N LYS A 139 -11.10 1.35 15.43
CA LYS A 139 -10.94 2.75 15.01
C LYS A 139 -9.69 2.88 14.15
N GLU A 140 -9.73 3.76 13.16
CA GLU A 140 -8.52 4.13 12.43
C GLU A 140 -7.55 4.85 13.36
N LEU A 141 -6.28 4.44 13.33
CA LEU A 141 -5.22 5.02 14.16
C LEU A 141 -4.74 6.34 13.52
N THR A 142 -5.51 7.38 13.75
CA THR A 142 -5.14 8.75 13.39
C THR A 142 -4.24 9.37 14.45
N ASN A 143 -3.61 10.51 14.15
CA ASN A 143 -2.82 11.26 15.13
C ASN A 143 -3.63 11.61 16.39
N SER A 144 -4.91 11.90 16.24
CA SER A 144 -5.82 12.19 17.37
C SER A 144 -6.00 10.96 18.25
N VAL A 145 -6.29 9.79 17.66
CA VAL A 145 -6.44 8.53 18.42
C VAL A 145 -5.12 8.12 19.06
N PHE A 146 -4.00 8.22 18.33
CA PHE A 146 -2.66 7.94 18.86
C PHE A 146 -2.30 8.86 20.05
N GLY A 147 -2.74 10.12 20.00
CA GLY A 147 -2.56 11.08 21.10
C GLY A 147 -3.18 10.63 22.42
N THR A 148 -4.26 9.83 22.39
CA THR A 148 -4.96 9.32 23.58
C THR A 148 -4.31 8.09 24.19
N PHE A 149 -3.33 7.48 23.53
CA PHE A 149 -2.68 6.26 23.98
C PHE A 149 -1.68 6.53 25.11
N SER A 150 -1.54 5.58 26.04
CA SER A 150 -0.46 5.54 27.01
C SER A 150 0.91 5.40 26.32
N GLY A 151 2.00 5.65 27.05
CA GLY A 151 3.35 5.49 26.51
C GLY A 151 3.61 4.09 25.96
N GLY A 152 3.22 3.05 26.70
CA GLY A 152 3.33 1.66 26.26
C GLY A 152 2.48 1.36 25.02
N GLU A 153 1.24 1.83 24.96
CA GLU A 153 0.37 1.66 23.80
C GLU A 153 0.91 2.36 22.55
N LYS A 154 1.47 3.56 22.71
CA LYS A 154 2.15 4.29 21.62
C LYS A 154 3.33 3.48 21.08
N ALA A 155 4.18 2.98 21.96
CA ALA A 155 5.31 2.15 21.59
C ALA A 155 4.86 0.86 20.88
N MET A 156 3.86 0.15 21.41
CA MET A 156 3.31 -1.04 20.78
C MET A 156 2.71 -0.74 19.41
N SER A 157 2.04 0.41 19.24
CA SER A 157 1.49 0.84 17.95
C SER A 157 2.56 1.09 16.88
N MET A 158 3.80 1.36 17.27
CA MET A 158 4.95 1.53 16.38
C MET A 158 5.68 0.20 16.15
N TYR A 159 5.99 -0.53 17.21
CA TYR A 159 6.85 -1.73 17.11
C TYR A 159 6.12 -2.95 16.56
N VAL A 160 4.85 -3.16 16.90
CA VAL A 160 4.10 -4.33 16.41
C VAL A 160 4.00 -4.33 14.87
N PRO A 161 3.59 -3.25 14.19
CA PRO A 161 3.61 -3.21 12.72
C PRO A 161 5.02 -3.31 12.14
N LEU A 162 6.02 -2.65 12.76
CA LEU A 162 7.40 -2.69 12.32
C LEU A 162 7.95 -4.13 12.33
N PHE A 163 7.86 -4.83 13.45
CA PHE A 163 8.35 -6.19 13.55
C PHE A 163 7.56 -7.17 12.68
N SER A 164 6.25 -6.98 12.56
CA SER A 164 5.43 -7.77 11.64
C SER A 164 5.87 -7.61 10.20
N ALA A 165 6.20 -6.39 9.78
CA ALA A 165 6.72 -6.10 8.44
C ALA A 165 8.08 -6.77 8.21
N VAL A 166 8.97 -6.69 9.18
CA VAL A 166 10.31 -7.30 9.11
C VAL A 166 10.21 -8.83 9.05
N VAL A 167 9.41 -9.44 9.90
CA VAL A 167 9.18 -10.90 9.89
C VAL A 167 8.58 -11.34 8.56
N ALA A 168 7.56 -10.62 8.07
CA ALA A 168 6.96 -10.91 6.76
C ALA A 168 7.98 -10.81 5.62
N LYS A 169 8.90 -9.84 5.70
CA LYS A 169 9.99 -9.69 4.73
C LYS A 169 10.98 -10.84 4.80
N TYR A 170 11.42 -11.23 5.99
CA TYR A 170 12.39 -12.31 6.18
C TYR A 170 11.84 -13.69 5.78
N GLN A 171 10.55 -13.92 6.00
CA GLN A 171 9.93 -15.19 5.59
C GLN A 171 9.88 -15.36 4.05
N GLY A 172 9.97 -14.28 3.29
CA GLY A 172 10.07 -14.31 1.82
C GLY A 172 11.51 -14.34 1.29
N GLY A 173 12.51 -14.26 2.17
CA GLY A 173 13.92 -14.29 1.82
C GLY A 173 14.51 -15.69 1.75
N ARG A 174 15.76 -15.80 1.35
CA ARG A 174 16.53 -17.07 1.38
C ARG A 174 16.66 -17.56 2.83
N SER A 175 16.71 -18.87 3.02
CA SER A 175 16.82 -19.49 4.36
C SER A 175 18.13 -19.13 5.07
N ASP A 176 19.19 -18.89 4.29
CA ASP A 176 20.54 -18.54 4.74
C ASP A 176 20.78 -17.02 4.84
N ALA A 177 19.77 -16.20 4.53
CA ALA A 177 19.91 -14.75 4.63
C ALA A 177 20.00 -14.31 6.09
N PRO A 178 20.89 -13.32 6.42
CA PRO A 178 20.97 -12.80 7.77
C PRO A 178 19.65 -12.12 8.16
N ARG A 179 19.22 -12.37 9.41
CA ARG A 179 18.00 -11.82 9.98
C ARG A 179 18.35 -10.88 11.13
N LEU A 180 18.78 -9.68 10.79
CA LEU A 180 19.22 -8.66 11.72
C LEU A 180 18.36 -7.42 11.62
N ILE A 181 17.96 -6.87 12.77
CA ILE A 181 17.32 -5.56 12.90
C ILE A 181 18.23 -4.70 13.78
N SER A 182 18.63 -3.53 13.30
CA SER A 182 19.30 -2.52 14.10
C SER A 182 18.31 -1.41 14.42
N LEU A 183 18.12 -1.13 15.70
CA LEU A 183 17.23 -0.08 16.18
C LEU A 183 18.05 0.87 17.04
N ASP A 184 17.91 2.16 16.76
CA ASP A 184 18.46 3.22 17.60
C ASP A 184 17.40 3.63 18.62
N GLU A 185 17.79 3.83 19.89
CA GLU A 185 16.90 4.15 21.02
C GLU A 185 15.67 3.23 21.13
N ALA A 186 15.86 1.95 20.83
CA ALA A 186 14.78 0.96 20.89
C ALA A 186 14.14 0.94 22.29
N PHE A 187 12.81 0.90 22.29
CA PHE A 187 11.98 0.80 23.51
C PHE A 187 12.02 2.02 24.42
N ALA A 188 12.52 3.16 23.98
CA ALA A 188 12.41 4.40 24.73
C ALA A 188 10.92 4.69 25.04
N GLY A 189 10.59 4.82 26.34
CA GLY A 189 9.21 5.04 26.79
C GLY A 189 8.32 3.80 26.90
N VAL A 190 8.86 2.59 26.66
CA VAL A 190 8.17 1.32 26.95
C VAL A 190 8.47 0.87 28.37
N ASP A 191 7.44 0.43 29.11
CA ASP A 191 7.62 -0.16 30.44
C ASP A 191 8.41 -1.48 30.33
N ARG A 192 9.26 -1.79 31.30
CA ARG A 192 10.10 -3.01 31.35
C ARG A 192 9.31 -4.31 31.17
N SER A 193 8.05 -4.35 31.56
CA SER A 193 7.15 -5.49 31.36
C SER A 193 6.80 -5.70 29.89
N GLU A 194 6.68 -4.64 29.13
CA GLU A 194 6.39 -4.64 27.70
C GLU A 194 7.66 -5.00 26.89
N GLU A 195 8.82 -4.50 27.29
CA GLU A 195 10.11 -4.75 26.66
C GLU A 195 10.42 -6.26 26.57
N ARG A 196 10.14 -7.02 27.64
CA ARG A 196 10.34 -8.47 27.68
C ARG A 196 9.45 -9.26 26.71
N ARG A 197 8.30 -8.71 26.29
CA ARG A 197 7.36 -9.36 25.37
C ARG A 197 7.68 -9.08 23.91
N VAL A 198 8.26 -7.93 23.63
CA VAL A 198 8.65 -7.53 22.26
C VAL A 198 9.99 -8.16 21.87
N GLY A 199 10.85 -8.45 22.83
CA GLY A 199 12.18 -9.05 22.61
C GLY A 199 12.24 -10.59 22.53
N LYS A 200 11.08 -11.27 22.58
CA LYS A 200 10.96 -12.74 22.37
C LYS A 200 10.35 -13.02 21.00
#